data_1df2e2428e649ba8370eae8a8d71548d
#
_entry.id   1df2e2428e649ba8370eae8a8d71548d
#
_cell.length_a   1.000
_cell.length_b   1.000
_cell.length_c   1.000
_cell.angle_alpha   90.00
_cell.angle_beta   90.00
_cell.angle_gamma   90.00
#
_symmetry.space_group_name_H-M   'P 1'
#
loop_
_entity.id
_entity.type
_entity.pdbx_description
1 polymer ?
#
loop_
_entity_poly.entity_id
_entity_poly.type
_entity_poly.pdbx_seq_one_letter_code
_entity_poly.pdbx_strand_id
1 'polypeptide(L)'
;ELFTVRFKVTNQDWDSIPITIGRKTAGTELGWDIDVENTDGYVNKRAMAFDTRPADGIYGIVYPVPTKGPITFDLTVPDNGDYIVRVLNYNGAEFLKERKSFFAGWVQFQMDLSSLPQGVYLLQVTNGQFVKTFKTIKK
;
A
#
# COMPACT_ATOMS: atom_id res chain seq x y z
N GLU A 1 -24.27 1.84 13.52
CA GLU A 1 -24.38 2.50 12.21
C GLU A 1 -23.07 3.20 11.92
N LEU A 2 -22.43 2.88 10.79
CA LEU A 2 -21.17 3.51 10.38
C LEU A 2 -21.48 4.80 9.63
N PHE A 3 -20.85 5.89 10.02
CA PHE A 3 -20.95 7.16 9.30
C PHE A 3 -19.58 7.57 8.77
N THR A 4 -19.58 8.25 7.65
CA THR A 4 -18.37 8.79 7.03
C THR A 4 -18.39 10.30 7.14
N VAL A 5 -17.34 10.87 7.73
CA VAL A 5 -17.14 12.32 7.76
C VAL A 5 -16.21 12.70 6.61
N ARG A 6 -16.66 13.64 5.78
CA ARG A 6 -15.86 14.18 4.68
C ARG A 6 -15.44 15.60 5.00
N PHE A 7 -14.15 15.86 4.90
CA PHE A 7 -13.60 17.19 5.09
C PHE A 7 -13.19 17.78 3.74
N LYS A 8 -13.53 19.05 3.53
CA LYS A 8 -13.02 19.82 2.40
C LYS A 8 -11.93 20.76 2.92
N VAL A 9 -10.72 20.56 2.43
CA VAL A 9 -9.61 21.45 2.72
C VAL A 9 -9.70 22.66 1.81
N THR A 10 -9.79 23.85 2.40
CA THR A 10 -9.96 25.11 1.66
C THR A 10 -8.68 25.94 1.58
N ASN A 11 -7.63 25.59 2.32
CA ASN A 11 -6.33 26.26 2.27
C ASN A 11 -5.23 25.26 1.89
N GLN A 12 -4.32 25.67 0.99
CA GLN A 12 -3.24 24.82 0.48
C GLN A 12 -1.91 24.96 1.25
N ASP A 13 -1.82 25.89 2.19
CA ASP A 13 -0.58 26.23 2.90
C ASP A 13 -0.46 25.58 4.29
N TRP A 14 -0.88 24.31 4.41
CA TRP A 14 -0.78 23.57 5.66
C TRP A 14 -0.07 22.22 5.47
N ASP A 15 0.75 21.85 6.43
CA ASP A 15 1.45 20.55 6.43
C ASP A 15 0.69 19.48 7.22
N SER A 16 0.05 19.87 8.30
CA SER A 16 -0.79 18.98 9.11
C SER A 16 -1.84 19.74 9.89
N ILE A 17 -3.00 19.14 10.04
CA ILE A 17 -4.08 19.66 10.92
C ILE A 17 -4.31 18.61 11.99
N PRO A 18 -4.13 18.93 13.27
CA PRO A 18 -4.53 18.03 14.33
C PRO A 18 -6.05 17.93 14.37
N ILE A 19 -6.59 16.73 14.40
CA ILE A 19 -7.99 16.47 14.68
C ILE A 19 -8.07 15.99 16.11
N THR A 20 -8.54 16.86 16.98
CA THR A 20 -8.85 16.50 18.35
C THR A 20 -10.34 16.23 18.44
N ILE A 21 -10.71 14.99 18.65
CA ILE A 21 -12.09 14.60 18.92
C ILE A 21 -12.27 14.69 20.43
N GLY A 22 -12.64 15.89 20.88
CA GLY A 22 -12.95 16.11 22.28
C GLY A 22 -14.42 15.81 22.59
N ARG A 23 -14.71 15.59 23.86
CA ARG A 23 -16.06 15.44 24.42
C ARG A 23 -16.88 16.72 24.32
N LYS A 24 -16.80 17.46 23.25
CA LYS A 24 -17.60 18.65 23.02
C LYS A 24 -18.52 18.41 21.85
N THR A 25 -19.78 18.41 22.15
CA THR A 25 -20.92 18.60 21.27
C THR A 25 -20.51 19.32 20.01
N ALA A 26 -20.38 18.64 18.92
CA ALA A 26 -20.52 19.27 17.64
C ALA A 26 -22.01 19.58 17.52
N GLY A 27 -22.40 20.75 18.01
CA GLY A 27 -23.72 21.25 17.81
C GLY A 27 -23.95 21.46 16.34
N THR A 28 -24.67 20.55 15.73
CA THR A 28 -25.26 20.80 14.43
C THR A 28 -26.46 21.70 14.67
N GLU A 29 -26.84 22.51 13.69
CA GLU A 29 -28.11 23.25 13.70
C GLU A 29 -29.33 22.35 13.96
N LEU A 30 -29.15 21.03 14.02
CA LEU A 30 -30.15 20.00 14.26
C LEU A 30 -30.12 19.39 15.68
N GLY A 31 -29.27 19.88 16.59
CA GLY A 31 -29.30 19.52 18.02
C GLY A 31 -28.91 18.08 18.36
N TRP A 32 -28.01 17.46 17.57
CA TRP A 32 -27.51 16.12 17.87
C TRP A 32 -26.21 16.21 18.66
N ASP A 33 -26.20 15.61 19.85
CA ASP A 33 -24.99 15.37 20.63
C ASP A 33 -24.32 14.08 20.16
N ILE A 34 -23.09 14.20 19.69
CA ILE A 34 -22.27 13.03 19.35
C ILE A 34 -21.23 12.87 20.45
N ASP A 35 -21.37 11.83 21.24
CA ASP A 35 -20.36 11.41 22.21
C ASP A 35 -19.40 10.43 21.49
N VAL A 36 -18.15 10.86 21.28
CA VAL A 36 -17.14 10.06 20.61
C VAL A 36 -16.01 9.78 21.58
N GLU A 37 -15.79 8.51 21.88
CA GLU A 37 -14.60 8.08 22.62
C GLU A 37 -13.34 8.28 21.77
N ASN A 38 -12.35 8.86 22.41
CA ASN A 38 -11.29 9.65 21.84
C ASN A 38 -10.08 8.83 21.37
N THR A 39 -9.72 8.96 20.10
CA THR A 39 -8.34 8.75 19.65
C THR A 39 -7.92 9.98 18.85
N ASP A 40 -6.99 10.76 19.36
CA ASP A 40 -6.46 11.93 18.66
C ASP A 40 -5.77 11.50 17.37
N GLY A 41 -6.07 12.17 16.29
CA GLY A 41 -5.52 11.92 14.98
C GLY A 41 -5.00 13.18 14.31
N TYR A 42 -4.26 13.00 13.24
CA TYR A 42 -3.79 14.10 12.40
C TYR A 42 -4.23 13.87 10.96
N VAL A 43 -4.75 14.90 10.33
CA VAL A 43 -4.82 14.95 8.87
C VAL A 43 -3.62 15.72 8.39
N ASN A 44 -2.73 15.07 7.68
CA ASN A 44 -1.62 15.74 7.04
C ASN A 44 -1.79 15.69 5.51
N LYS A 45 -1.11 16.60 4.82
CA LYS A 45 -1.17 16.71 3.35
C LYS A 45 -0.75 15.42 2.64
N ARG A 46 0.09 14.61 3.30
CA ARG A 46 0.56 13.31 2.80
C ARG A 46 -0.43 12.18 3.08
N ALA A 47 -1.19 12.24 4.17
CA ALA A 47 -2.20 11.23 4.49
C ALA A 47 -3.36 11.22 3.48
N MET A 48 -3.63 12.34 2.83
CA MET A 48 -4.62 12.39 1.74
C MET A 48 -4.16 11.63 0.49
N ALA A 49 -2.88 11.26 0.41
CA ALA A 49 -2.31 10.46 -0.66
C ALA A 49 -2.12 8.98 -0.28
N PHE A 50 -2.71 8.50 0.80
CA PHE A 50 -2.46 7.13 1.32
C PHE A 50 -0.99 6.83 1.64
N ASP A 51 -0.18 7.86 1.88
CA ASP A 51 1.25 7.68 2.08
C ASP A 51 1.67 7.96 3.52
N THR A 52 1.44 7.00 4.42
CA THR A 52 2.06 6.95 5.75
C THR A 52 3.40 6.20 5.73
N ARG A 53 4.05 6.14 4.57
CA ARG A 53 5.23 5.30 4.37
C ARG A 53 6.50 6.12 4.45
N PRO A 54 7.56 5.56 5.08
CA PRO A 54 8.88 6.10 4.90
C PRO A 54 9.18 6.17 3.40
N ALA A 55 9.74 7.27 2.93
CA ALA A 55 10.08 7.51 1.52
C ALA A 55 11.24 6.61 1.01
N ASP A 56 11.60 5.59 1.76
CA ASP A 56 12.85 4.87 1.65
C ASP A 56 12.68 3.36 1.37
N GLY A 57 11.72 2.97 0.51
CA GLY A 57 11.61 1.57 0.15
C GLY A 57 10.41 1.18 -0.69
N ILE A 58 10.38 -0.10 -1.08
CA ILE A 58 9.24 -0.75 -1.72
C ILE A 58 8.44 -1.45 -0.64
N TYR A 59 7.13 -1.15 -0.53
CA TYR A 59 6.24 -1.72 0.47
C TYR A 59 5.03 -2.37 -0.20
N GLY A 60 4.36 -3.25 0.51
CA GLY A 60 3.10 -3.83 0.07
C GLY A 60 2.97 -5.30 0.37
N ILE A 61 2.04 -5.92 -0.32
CA ILE A 61 1.67 -7.33 -0.16
C ILE A 61 1.53 -8.02 -1.52
N VAL A 62 1.56 -9.32 -1.50
CA VAL A 62 1.22 -10.17 -2.64
C VAL A 62 0.14 -11.15 -2.25
N TYR A 63 -0.81 -11.40 -3.13
CA TYR A 63 -1.92 -12.31 -2.87
C TYR A 63 -2.47 -12.93 -4.17
N PRO A 64 -3.14 -14.10 -4.09
CA PRO A 64 -3.29 -14.96 -2.91
C PRO A 64 -1.99 -15.70 -2.56
N VAL A 65 -1.81 -16.00 -1.29
CA VAL A 65 -0.75 -16.90 -0.81
C VAL A 65 -1.41 -17.95 0.10
N PRO A 66 -1.40 -19.23 -0.28
CA PRO A 66 -0.87 -19.85 -1.51
C PRO A 66 -1.62 -19.48 -2.77
N THR A 67 -0.93 -19.58 -3.94
CA THR A 67 -1.54 -19.38 -5.26
C THR A 67 -1.62 -20.67 -6.07
N LYS A 68 -2.59 -20.72 -7.00
CA LYS A 68 -2.66 -21.75 -8.05
C LYS A 68 -2.00 -21.31 -9.37
N GLY A 69 -1.64 -20.04 -9.48
CA GLY A 69 -1.01 -19.46 -10.67
C GLY A 69 -1.01 -17.94 -10.61
N PRO A 70 -2.14 -17.28 -10.88
CA PRO A 70 -2.20 -15.82 -10.83
C PRO A 70 -1.91 -15.30 -9.43
N ILE A 71 -1.06 -14.28 -9.35
CA ILE A 71 -0.72 -13.58 -8.13
C ILE A 71 -0.76 -12.07 -8.38
N THR A 72 -1.34 -11.33 -7.46
CA THR A 72 -1.43 -9.89 -7.50
C THR A 72 -0.40 -9.28 -6.58
N PHE A 73 0.31 -8.31 -7.09
CA PHE A 73 1.18 -7.42 -6.33
C PHE A 73 0.42 -6.13 -6.06
N ASP A 74 0.34 -5.77 -4.82
CA ASP A 74 -0.23 -4.51 -4.35
C ASP A 74 0.86 -3.78 -3.57
N LEU A 75 1.52 -2.85 -4.26
CA LEU A 75 2.75 -2.26 -3.78
C LEU A 75 2.66 -0.75 -3.75
N THR A 76 3.57 -0.17 -3.00
CA THR A 76 3.97 1.20 -3.17
C THR A 76 5.44 1.28 -3.43
N VAL A 77 5.76 2.08 -4.41
CA VAL A 77 7.10 2.30 -4.89
C VAL A 77 7.53 3.75 -4.62
N PRO A 78 8.79 3.97 -4.22
CA PRO A 78 9.25 5.30 -3.81
C PRO A 78 9.47 6.25 -5.00
N ASP A 79 9.87 5.74 -6.15
CA ASP A 79 10.34 6.54 -7.28
C ASP A 79 9.64 6.18 -8.59
N ASN A 80 9.61 7.15 -9.50
CA ASN A 80 9.28 6.87 -10.90
C ASN A 80 10.43 6.10 -11.56
N GLY A 81 10.12 5.14 -12.40
CA GLY A 81 11.14 4.46 -13.17
C GLY A 81 10.87 3.01 -13.47
N ASP A 82 11.91 2.33 -13.91
CA ASP A 82 11.85 0.91 -14.27
C ASP A 82 12.16 0.05 -13.06
N TYR A 83 11.28 -0.91 -12.86
CA TYR A 83 11.39 -1.93 -11.84
C TYR A 83 11.55 -3.30 -12.49
N ILE A 84 12.38 -4.12 -11.91
CA ILE A 84 12.54 -5.52 -12.30
C ILE A 84 11.81 -6.38 -11.29
N VAL A 85 10.88 -7.18 -11.77
CA VAL A 85 10.17 -8.19 -10.99
C VAL A 85 10.73 -9.55 -11.36
N ARG A 86 11.20 -10.32 -10.39
CA ARG A 86 11.79 -11.65 -10.58
C ARG A 86 11.05 -12.67 -9.75
N VAL A 87 10.95 -13.87 -10.29
CA VAL A 87 10.50 -15.05 -9.57
C VAL A 87 11.67 -16.01 -9.43
N LEU A 88 12.06 -16.26 -8.21
CA LEU A 88 13.19 -17.13 -7.88
C LEU A 88 12.68 -18.35 -7.12
N ASN A 89 13.32 -19.49 -7.25
CA ASN A 89 13.10 -20.58 -6.31
C ASN A 89 13.86 -20.33 -4.99
N TYR A 90 13.70 -21.23 -4.05
CA TYR A 90 14.38 -21.14 -2.76
C TYR A 90 15.91 -21.21 -2.86
N ASN A 91 16.45 -21.81 -3.93
CA ASN A 91 17.88 -21.89 -4.19
C ASN A 91 18.42 -20.68 -4.94
N GLY A 92 17.59 -19.69 -5.25
CA GLY A 92 17.96 -18.46 -5.94
C GLY A 92 17.97 -18.57 -7.48
N ALA A 93 17.54 -19.72 -8.06
CA ALA A 93 17.42 -19.83 -9.51
C ALA A 93 16.22 -19.00 -10.01
N GLU A 94 16.46 -18.17 -11.03
CA GLU A 94 15.47 -17.31 -11.66
C GLU A 94 14.62 -18.09 -12.65
N PHE A 95 13.30 -18.02 -12.49
CA PHE A 95 12.31 -18.65 -13.38
C PHE A 95 11.62 -17.65 -14.28
N LEU A 96 11.30 -16.46 -13.76
CA LEU A 96 10.66 -15.39 -14.50
C LEU A 96 11.33 -14.07 -14.16
N LYS A 97 11.36 -13.18 -15.17
CA LYS A 97 11.87 -11.81 -15.03
C LYS A 97 11.08 -10.90 -15.94
N GLU A 98 10.49 -9.87 -15.36
CA GLU A 98 9.76 -8.85 -16.10
C GLU A 98 10.29 -7.47 -15.74
N ARG A 99 10.30 -6.55 -16.71
CA ARG A 99 10.54 -5.14 -16.49
C ARG A 99 9.19 -4.42 -16.55
N LYS A 100 8.93 -3.59 -15.58
CA LYS A 100 7.73 -2.75 -15.49
C LYS A 100 8.11 -1.34 -15.14
N SER A 101 7.51 -0.37 -15.82
CA SER A 101 7.70 1.05 -15.50
C SER A 101 6.56 1.50 -14.58
N PHE A 102 6.89 2.13 -13.47
CA PHE A 102 5.93 2.62 -12.49
C PHE A 102 6.14 4.11 -12.23
N PHE A 103 5.05 4.76 -11.82
CA PHE A 103 5.12 6.06 -11.16
C PHE A 103 5.18 5.87 -9.64
N ALA A 104 5.87 6.79 -8.97
CA ALA A 104 5.94 6.78 -7.50
C ALA A 104 4.54 6.75 -6.88
N GLY A 105 4.37 5.97 -5.83
CA GLY A 105 3.12 5.78 -5.15
C GLY A 105 2.56 4.36 -5.26
N TRP A 106 1.25 4.24 -5.17
CA TRP A 106 0.57 2.95 -5.21
C TRP A 106 0.51 2.38 -6.62
N VAL A 107 0.87 1.09 -6.76
CA VAL A 107 0.83 0.34 -8.01
C VAL A 107 0.26 -1.05 -7.75
N GLN A 108 -0.56 -1.52 -8.68
CA GLN A 108 -1.10 -2.86 -8.65
C GLN A 108 -0.88 -3.53 -10.01
N PHE A 109 -0.39 -4.76 -9.98
CA PHE A 109 -0.22 -5.57 -11.19
C PHE A 109 -0.30 -7.07 -10.87
N GLN A 110 -0.47 -7.86 -11.91
CA GLN A 110 -0.55 -9.32 -11.79
C GLN A 110 0.62 -9.98 -12.52
N MET A 111 0.98 -11.16 -12.04
CA MET A 111 1.90 -12.10 -12.67
C MET A 111 1.31 -13.50 -12.61
N ASP A 112 1.49 -14.27 -13.68
CA ASP A 112 1.00 -15.63 -13.74
C ASP A 112 2.14 -16.62 -13.51
N LEU A 113 2.02 -17.41 -12.45
CA LEU A 113 2.94 -18.47 -12.09
C LEU A 113 2.42 -19.85 -12.50
N SER A 114 1.36 -19.94 -13.32
CA SER A 114 0.70 -21.21 -13.67
C SER A 114 1.65 -22.20 -14.34
N SER A 115 2.61 -21.71 -15.13
CA SER A 115 3.61 -22.52 -15.81
C SER A 115 4.70 -23.09 -14.90
N LEU A 116 4.79 -22.60 -13.66
CA LEU A 116 5.83 -23.01 -12.73
C LEU A 116 5.40 -24.27 -11.96
N PRO A 117 6.35 -25.16 -11.61
CA PRO A 117 6.10 -26.28 -10.72
C PRO A 117 5.54 -25.86 -9.35
N GLN A 118 4.91 -26.81 -8.66
CA GLN A 118 4.54 -26.59 -7.27
C GLN A 118 5.78 -26.37 -6.40
N GLY A 119 5.72 -25.42 -5.48
CA GLY A 119 6.86 -25.13 -4.65
C GLY A 119 6.81 -23.77 -3.97
N VAL A 120 7.89 -23.46 -3.29
CA VAL A 120 8.10 -22.16 -2.62
C VAL A 120 8.89 -21.26 -3.55
N TYR A 121 8.39 -20.04 -3.75
CA TYR A 121 9.02 -19.04 -4.60
C TYR A 121 9.25 -17.74 -3.84
N LEU A 122 10.30 -17.05 -4.22
CA LEU A 122 10.64 -15.71 -3.79
C LEU A 122 10.33 -14.75 -4.95
N LEU A 123 9.47 -13.79 -4.67
CA LEU A 123 9.09 -12.75 -5.61
C LEU A 123 9.86 -11.49 -5.24
N GLN A 124 10.78 -11.08 -6.07
CA GLN A 124 11.65 -9.94 -5.83
C GLN A 124 11.29 -8.78 -6.73
N VAL A 125 11.11 -7.61 -6.15
CA VAL A 125 10.89 -6.34 -6.88
C VAL A 125 12.03 -5.39 -6.55
N THR A 126 12.66 -4.82 -7.56
CA THR A 126 13.78 -3.89 -7.39
C THR A 126 13.82 -2.83 -8.48
N ASN A 127 14.26 -1.63 -8.11
CA ASN A 127 14.63 -0.55 -9.04
C ASN A 127 16.15 -0.32 -9.10
N GLY A 128 16.94 -1.23 -8.50
CA GLY A 128 18.39 -1.09 -8.39
C GLY A 128 18.87 -0.42 -7.10
N GLN A 129 18.08 0.48 -6.54
CA GLN A 129 18.36 1.14 -5.26
C GLN A 129 17.66 0.41 -4.10
N PHE A 130 16.40 0.05 -4.31
CA PHE A 130 15.60 -0.67 -3.32
C PHE A 130 15.28 -2.07 -3.81
N VAL A 131 15.19 -3.00 -2.88
CA VAL A 131 14.82 -4.39 -3.13
C VAL A 131 13.77 -4.82 -2.11
N LYS A 132 12.67 -5.39 -2.57
CA LYS A 132 11.67 -6.03 -1.73
C LYS A 132 11.46 -7.47 -2.18
N THR A 133 11.45 -8.39 -1.22
CA THR A 133 11.22 -9.81 -1.48
C THR A 133 9.99 -10.28 -0.72
N PHE A 134 9.11 -10.99 -1.42
CA PHE A 134 7.93 -11.65 -0.87
C PHE A 134 8.08 -13.15 -1.05
N LYS A 135 7.53 -13.92 -0.13
CA LYS A 135 7.47 -15.38 -0.23
C LYS A 135 6.07 -15.80 -0.66
N THR A 136 5.99 -16.71 -1.61
CA THR A 136 4.73 -17.34 -2.02
C THR A 136 4.86 -18.84 -2.09
N ILE A 137 3.72 -19.52 -2.08
CA ILE A 137 3.62 -20.98 -2.26
C ILE A 137 2.73 -21.22 -3.46
N LYS A 138 3.28 -21.91 -4.47
CA LYS A 138 2.56 -22.39 -5.64
C LYS A 138 2.03 -23.81 -5.34
N LYS A 139 0.73 -23.96 -5.41
CA LYS A 139 0.05 -25.25 -5.31
C LYS A 139 -0.30 -25.82 -6.68
#